data_0dfcbec2237bb4e37cc6609a822d877b
#
_entry.id   0dfcbec2237bb4e37cc6609a822d877b
#
_cell.length_a   1.000
_cell.length_b   1.000
_cell.length_c   1.000
_cell.angle_alpha   90.00
_cell.angle_beta   90.00
_cell.angle_gamma   90.00
#
_symmetry.space_group_name_H-M   'P 1'
#
loop_
_entity.id
_entity.type
_entity.pdbx_description
1 polymer ?
#
loop_
_entity_poly.entity_id
_entity_poly.type
_entity_poly.pdbx_seq_one_letter_code
_entity_poly.pdbx_strand_id
1 'polypeptide(L)'
;MFEDLGVFLRLGDATDVVTKEMYDFEDKGGRRIALRPEHTAGICRAFAQHRPTTPWKVWYSGSNFRYEKAQAGRFRQFDQVGIEVLGSTDPLLDVEVIAMGWQFFESLGLKNVVLMVNSLGDLADRAAYIEALRQYLESRSDELSDEAKATLQRNPLRVLDSKRAQDKPVVIGAPTIAEFLSDEARAHFSTVIAGLDALKIPYTINAGLVRGLDYYQRTVFEFVSTSLDSAQTAVGGGGRYDGLVEDLGGPATPGVGFALGIDRTLLACDSEEVFNMGSPEIDAFIVDVVDGMSALRLSDELRAAGFTVDRAYDGRSMKSQMKVADRSGARVAIIIGPDEAEAGNCTVRNLMTSDQSIVVQAELVTHLASIVGERNPRRNTQ
;
A
#
# COMPACT_ATOMS: atom_id res chain seq x y z
N MET A 1 1.97 -10.18 13.30
CA MET A 1 1.05 -10.91 12.40
C MET A 1 -0.12 -11.51 13.18
N PHE A 2 0.15 -12.38 14.16
CA PHE A 2 -0.86 -12.92 15.07
C PHE A 2 -1.12 -11.95 16.22
N GLU A 3 -2.38 -11.82 16.61
CA GLU A 3 -2.80 -11.01 17.73
C GLU A 3 -3.91 -11.73 18.51
N ASP A 4 -4.09 -11.39 19.77
CA ASP A 4 -5.23 -11.88 20.57
C ASP A 4 -6.55 -11.41 19.93
N LEU A 5 -7.48 -12.34 19.73
CA LEU A 5 -8.77 -12.02 19.12
C LEU A 5 -9.52 -10.93 19.87
N GLY A 6 -9.41 -10.91 21.22
CA GLY A 6 -10.05 -9.92 22.08
C GLY A 6 -9.65 -8.48 21.80
N VAL A 7 -8.48 -8.25 21.19
CA VAL A 7 -8.04 -6.91 20.76
C VAL A 7 -8.99 -6.34 19.71
N PHE A 8 -9.38 -7.17 18.73
CA PHE A 8 -10.22 -6.72 17.63
C PHE A 8 -11.70 -6.75 17.95
N LEU A 9 -12.17 -7.67 18.80
CA LEU A 9 -13.56 -7.70 19.24
C LEU A 9 -13.97 -6.43 20.00
N ARG A 10 -13.03 -5.71 20.60
CA ARG A 10 -13.28 -4.43 21.27
C ARG A 10 -13.40 -3.23 20.33
N LEU A 11 -13.13 -3.41 19.02
CA LEU A 11 -13.25 -2.34 18.03
C LEU A 11 -14.70 -2.03 17.61
N GLY A 12 -15.67 -2.73 18.18
CA GLY A 12 -17.09 -2.61 17.92
C GLY A 12 -17.67 -3.74 17.06
N ASP A 13 -18.79 -4.27 17.50
CA ASP A 13 -19.49 -5.39 16.84
C ASP A 13 -20.16 -5.01 15.51
N ALA A 14 -20.13 -3.73 15.13
CA ALA A 14 -20.80 -3.21 13.93
C ALA A 14 -19.92 -3.17 12.70
N THR A 15 -18.59 -3.37 12.82
CA THR A 15 -17.69 -3.29 11.67
C THR A 15 -17.64 -4.59 10.88
N ASP A 16 -17.79 -4.52 9.56
CA ASP A 16 -17.66 -5.69 8.68
C ASP A 16 -16.29 -6.34 8.81
N VAL A 17 -15.25 -5.57 9.09
CA VAL A 17 -13.88 -6.07 9.32
C VAL A 17 -13.84 -7.09 10.45
N VAL A 18 -14.49 -6.78 11.58
CA VAL A 18 -14.53 -7.67 12.76
C VAL A 18 -15.52 -8.83 12.57
N THR A 19 -16.70 -8.55 12.01
CA THR A 19 -17.78 -9.53 11.96
C THR A 19 -17.71 -10.51 10.80
N LYS A 20 -17.05 -10.15 9.67
CA LYS A 20 -17.10 -10.94 8.43
C LYS A 20 -15.75 -11.19 7.76
N GLU A 21 -14.76 -10.31 8.00
CA GLU A 21 -13.55 -10.31 7.20
C GLU A 21 -12.31 -10.79 7.97
N MET A 22 -12.43 -11.01 9.26
CA MET A 22 -11.31 -11.43 10.10
C MET A 22 -11.04 -12.94 9.95
N TYR A 23 -9.75 -13.29 9.88
CA TYR A 23 -9.30 -14.67 10.02
C TYR A 23 -8.99 -14.94 11.49
N ASP A 24 -9.79 -15.76 12.15
CA ASP A 24 -9.57 -16.18 13.53
C ASP A 24 -9.56 -17.71 13.67
N PHE A 25 -8.80 -18.21 14.63
CA PHE A 25 -8.64 -19.64 14.90
C PHE A 25 -8.07 -19.88 16.30
N GLU A 26 -8.11 -21.11 16.76
CA GLU A 26 -7.45 -21.54 17.98
C GLU A 26 -6.01 -22.01 17.72
N ASP A 27 -5.09 -21.56 18.56
CA ASP A 27 -3.73 -22.10 18.56
C ASP A 27 -3.65 -23.47 19.29
N LYS A 28 -2.49 -24.10 19.24
CA LYS A 28 -2.29 -25.39 19.91
C LYS A 28 -2.46 -25.34 21.44
N GLY A 29 -2.48 -24.17 22.02
CA GLY A 29 -2.70 -23.92 23.45
C GLY A 29 -4.16 -23.59 23.79
N GLY A 30 -5.09 -23.65 22.83
CA GLY A 30 -6.51 -23.33 23.02
C GLY A 30 -6.80 -21.84 23.10
N ARG A 31 -5.86 -20.97 22.72
CA ARG A 31 -6.09 -19.51 22.70
C ARG A 31 -6.68 -19.09 21.37
N ARG A 32 -7.74 -18.27 21.43
CA ARG A 32 -8.31 -17.66 20.22
C ARG A 32 -7.43 -16.50 19.76
N ILE A 33 -6.90 -16.62 18.58
CA ILE A 33 -6.03 -15.64 17.94
C ILE A 33 -6.59 -15.26 16.57
N ALA A 34 -6.19 -14.09 16.07
CA ALA A 34 -6.54 -13.62 14.74
C ALA A 34 -5.29 -13.25 13.95
N LEU A 35 -5.37 -13.35 12.63
CA LEU A 35 -4.49 -12.61 11.74
C LEU A 35 -4.95 -11.16 11.74
N ARG A 36 -4.05 -10.24 12.09
CA ARG A 36 -4.41 -8.82 12.23
C ARG A 36 -5.05 -8.27 10.95
N PRO A 37 -6.26 -7.69 11.01
CA PRO A 37 -6.90 -7.03 9.88
C PRO A 37 -6.40 -5.58 9.68
N GLU A 38 -5.73 -5.03 10.69
CA GLU A 38 -5.13 -3.69 10.73
C GLU A 38 -4.08 -3.61 11.85
N HIS A 39 -3.29 -2.53 11.92
CA HIS A 39 -2.20 -2.40 12.90
C HIS A 39 -2.55 -1.56 14.12
N THR A 40 -3.46 -0.58 13.98
CA THR A 40 -3.74 0.47 14.97
C THR A 40 -4.14 -0.10 16.34
N ALA A 41 -5.04 -1.09 16.35
CA ALA A 41 -5.47 -1.73 17.61
C ALA A 41 -4.31 -2.45 18.31
N GLY A 42 -3.45 -3.14 17.57
CA GLY A 42 -2.25 -3.78 18.12
C GLY A 42 -1.27 -2.78 18.70
N ILE A 43 -1.12 -1.60 18.09
CA ILE A 43 -0.28 -0.50 18.59
C ILE A 43 -0.90 0.11 19.85
N CYS A 44 -2.20 0.39 19.85
CA CYS A 44 -2.92 0.89 21.02
C CYS A 44 -2.84 -0.09 22.20
N ARG A 45 -2.95 -1.41 21.94
CA ARG A 45 -2.72 -2.45 22.96
C ARG A 45 -1.28 -2.40 23.50
N ALA A 46 -0.30 -2.28 22.63
CA ALA A 46 1.10 -2.16 23.05
C ALA A 46 1.32 -0.91 23.91
N PHE A 47 0.71 0.21 23.54
CA PHE A 47 0.72 1.43 24.35
C PHE A 47 0.09 1.20 25.73
N ALA A 48 -1.10 0.58 25.79
CA ALA A 48 -1.78 0.27 27.04
C ALA A 48 -0.93 -0.61 27.98
N GLN A 49 -0.16 -1.55 27.42
CA GLN A 49 0.72 -2.46 28.18
C GLN A 49 2.02 -1.80 28.65
N HIS A 50 2.67 -1.02 27.78
CA HIS A 50 4.04 -0.51 28.04
C HIS A 50 4.05 0.93 28.53
N ARG A 51 2.99 1.69 28.33
CA ARG A 51 2.79 3.09 28.79
C ARG A 51 4.00 3.98 28.52
N PRO A 52 4.42 4.10 27.26
CA PRO A 52 5.54 4.95 26.90
C PRO A 52 5.21 6.43 27.16
N THR A 53 6.27 7.27 27.18
CA THR A 53 6.11 8.73 27.30
C THR A 53 5.33 9.29 26.11
N THR A 54 4.35 10.16 26.38
CA THR A 54 3.55 10.83 25.35
C THR A 54 4.11 12.24 25.03
N PRO A 55 3.91 12.76 23.79
CA PRO A 55 3.29 12.07 22.66
C PRO A 55 4.16 10.92 22.15
N TRP A 56 3.56 9.72 22.03
CA TRP A 56 4.24 8.55 21.50
C TRP A 56 4.02 8.44 20.00
N LYS A 57 5.08 8.63 19.23
CA LYS A 57 5.08 8.60 17.76
C LYS A 57 5.71 7.32 17.28
N VAL A 58 5.00 6.55 16.50
CA VAL A 58 5.48 5.26 15.95
C VAL A 58 5.10 5.13 14.49
N TRP A 59 5.88 4.34 13.76
CA TRP A 59 5.53 3.90 12.42
C TRP A 59 5.55 2.38 12.35
N TYR A 60 4.87 1.85 11.37
CA TYR A 60 4.81 0.42 11.11
C TYR A 60 4.81 0.14 9.61
N SER A 61 5.25 -1.07 9.26
CA SER A 61 5.08 -1.66 7.93
C SER A 61 4.86 -3.15 8.06
N GLY A 62 3.96 -3.68 7.26
CA GLY A 62 3.72 -5.12 7.20
C GLY A 62 2.34 -5.51 6.71
N SER A 63 2.14 -6.83 6.68
CA SER A 63 0.95 -7.46 6.12
C SER A 63 -0.23 -7.41 7.07
N ASN A 64 -1.41 -7.18 6.51
CA ASN A 64 -2.73 -7.34 7.10
C ASN A 64 -3.53 -8.38 6.32
N PHE A 65 -4.57 -8.90 6.95
CA PHE A 65 -5.34 -10.02 6.42
C PHE A 65 -6.84 -9.76 6.57
N ARG A 66 -7.58 -9.81 5.45
CA ARG A 66 -9.04 -9.68 5.44
C ARG A 66 -9.66 -10.66 4.47
N TYR A 67 -10.69 -11.37 4.90
CA TYR A 67 -11.45 -12.30 4.04
C TYR A 67 -12.41 -11.51 3.14
N GLU A 68 -11.84 -10.79 2.20
CA GLU A 68 -12.59 -10.00 1.24
C GLU A 68 -12.71 -10.71 -0.11
N LYS A 69 -13.68 -10.28 -0.91
CA LYS A 69 -13.78 -10.72 -2.30
C LYS A 69 -12.60 -10.16 -3.09
N ALA A 70 -11.76 -11.05 -3.64
CA ALA A 70 -10.60 -10.67 -4.42
C ALA A 70 -11.01 -9.89 -5.69
N GLN A 71 -10.36 -8.75 -5.91
CA GLN A 71 -10.47 -7.92 -7.11
C GLN A 71 -9.20 -7.07 -7.27
N ALA A 72 -9.06 -6.34 -8.37
CA ALA A 72 -7.91 -5.46 -8.59
C ALA A 72 -7.72 -4.49 -7.41
N GLY A 73 -6.52 -4.46 -6.82
CA GLY A 73 -6.19 -3.65 -5.67
C GLY A 73 -6.85 -4.06 -4.33
N ARG A 74 -7.45 -5.26 -4.26
CA ARG A 74 -8.08 -5.79 -3.04
C ARG A 74 -7.70 -7.25 -2.85
N PHE A 75 -6.72 -7.49 -1.99
CA PHE A 75 -6.16 -8.80 -1.70
C PHE A 75 -6.56 -9.25 -0.30
N ARG A 76 -6.56 -10.57 -0.06
CA ARG A 76 -6.81 -11.13 1.28
C ARG A 76 -5.64 -10.96 2.23
N GLN A 77 -4.41 -10.91 1.69
CA GLN A 77 -3.23 -10.40 2.33
C GLN A 77 -2.80 -9.17 1.56
N PHE A 78 -2.54 -8.07 2.25
CA PHE A 78 -2.11 -6.80 1.67
C PHE A 78 -1.17 -6.09 2.63
N ASP A 79 -0.24 -5.32 2.08
CA ASP A 79 0.76 -4.63 2.89
C ASP A 79 0.38 -3.16 3.10
N GLN A 80 0.66 -2.70 4.32
CA GLN A 80 0.48 -1.30 4.70
C GLN A 80 1.75 -0.74 5.33
N VAL A 81 1.97 0.55 5.13
CA VAL A 81 2.83 1.40 5.94
C VAL A 81 1.95 2.45 6.62
N GLY A 82 2.24 2.78 7.85
CA GLY A 82 1.45 3.77 8.58
C GLY A 82 2.18 4.36 9.76
N ILE A 83 1.57 5.37 10.34
CA ILE A 83 2.02 6.02 11.56
C ILE A 83 0.88 6.16 12.55
N GLU A 84 1.22 6.13 13.83
CA GLU A 84 0.30 6.42 14.92
C GLU A 84 0.97 7.38 15.89
N VAL A 85 0.20 8.37 16.36
CA VAL A 85 0.61 9.31 17.40
C VAL A 85 -0.41 9.28 18.53
N LEU A 86 0.05 8.92 19.72
CA LEU A 86 -0.81 8.79 20.90
C LEU A 86 -0.42 9.80 21.97
N GLY A 87 -1.44 10.43 22.60
CA GLY A 87 -1.27 11.27 23.77
C GLY A 87 -1.34 12.78 23.51
N SER A 88 -1.98 13.25 22.44
CA SER A 88 -2.21 14.68 22.21
C SER A 88 -3.60 14.92 21.57
N THR A 89 -4.30 15.94 22.07
CA THR A 89 -5.57 16.43 21.51
C THR A 89 -5.41 17.60 20.55
N ASP A 90 -4.18 18.05 20.32
CA ASP A 90 -3.88 19.23 19.49
C ASP A 90 -4.34 18.98 18.04
N PRO A 91 -5.25 19.79 17.48
CA PRO A 91 -5.69 19.65 16.08
C PRO A 91 -4.58 19.85 15.05
N LEU A 92 -3.50 20.58 15.37
CA LEU A 92 -2.35 20.74 14.48
C LEU A 92 -1.58 19.42 14.31
N LEU A 93 -1.71 18.48 15.25
CA LEU A 93 -1.15 17.15 15.09
C LEU A 93 -1.87 16.36 13.99
N ASP A 94 -3.18 16.55 13.82
CA ASP A 94 -3.92 15.95 12.71
C ASP A 94 -3.38 16.47 11.37
N VAL A 95 -3.07 17.76 11.32
CA VAL A 95 -2.44 18.39 10.14
C VAL A 95 -1.06 17.82 9.85
N GLU A 96 -0.22 17.65 10.90
CA GLU A 96 1.13 17.04 10.76
C GLU A 96 1.03 15.62 10.20
N VAL A 97 0.08 14.82 10.71
CA VAL A 97 -0.17 13.45 10.26
C VAL A 97 -0.64 13.41 8.81
N ILE A 98 -1.60 14.27 8.43
CA ILE A 98 -2.08 14.37 7.05
C ILE A 98 -0.95 14.83 6.12
N ALA A 99 -0.18 15.84 6.52
CA ALA A 99 0.93 16.38 5.74
C ALA A 99 2.00 15.32 5.46
N MET A 100 2.31 14.47 6.43
CA MET A 100 3.26 13.36 6.24
C MET A 100 2.75 12.36 5.20
N GLY A 101 1.48 11.97 5.24
CA GLY A 101 0.87 11.11 4.22
C GLY A 101 0.85 11.75 2.83
N TRP A 102 0.53 13.05 2.76
CA TRP A 102 0.59 13.82 1.52
C TRP A 102 2.00 13.86 0.91
N GLN A 103 3.01 14.21 1.72
CA GLN A 103 4.42 14.25 1.30
C GLN A 103 4.94 12.89 0.86
N PHE A 104 4.45 11.80 1.44
CA PHE A 104 4.80 10.45 0.99
C PHE A 104 4.41 10.25 -0.48
N PHE A 105 3.19 10.58 -0.87
CA PHE A 105 2.74 10.45 -2.26
C PHE A 105 3.46 11.43 -3.21
N GLU A 106 3.69 12.67 -2.77
CA GLU A 106 4.49 13.64 -3.54
C GLU A 106 5.93 13.13 -3.79
N SER A 107 6.55 12.53 -2.76
CA SER A 107 7.91 11.98 -2.87
C SER A 107 8.04 10.81 -3.86
N LEU A 108 6.95 10.08 -4.08
CA LEU A 108 6.86 9.04 -5.10
C LEU A 108 6.66 9.62 -6.51
N GLY A 109 6.34 10.91 -6.63
CA GLY A 109 6.04 11.56 -7.90
C GLY A 109 4.60 11.41 -8.39
N LEU A 110 3.70 10.89 -7.55
CA LEU A 110 2.27 10.77 -7.87
C LEU A 110 1.61 12.16 -7.95
N LYS A 111 0.83 12.40 -9.01
CA LYS A 111 0.16 13.69 -9.29
C LYS A 111 -1.36 13.61 -9.18
N ASN A 112 -1.91 12.42 -9.26
CA ASN A 112 -3.35 12.18 -9.31
C ASN A 112 -3.89 11.65 -7.97
N VAL A 113 -3.28 12.04 -6.84
CA VAL A 113 -3.79 11.77 -5.50
C VAL A 113 -4.55 13.00 -5.00
N VAL A 114 -5.76 12.79 -4.50
CA VAL A 114 -6.64 13.81 -3.93
C VAL A 114 -6.84 13.50 -2.45
N LEU A 115 -6.73 14.53 -1.61
CA LEU A 115 -7.04 14.44 -0.19
C LEU A 115 -8.51 14.78 0.05
N MET A 116 -9.25 13.84 0.61
CA MET A 116 -10.59 14.08 1.13
C MET A 116 -10.55 14.16 2.64
N VAL A 117 -11.24 15.14 3.24
CA VAL A 117 -11.30 15.35 4.69
C VAL A 117 -12.75 15.51 5.15
N ASN A 118 -13.02 15.08 6.39
CA ASN A 118 -14.30 15.30 7.06
C ASN A 118 -14.09 15.36 8.59
N SER A 119 -15.13 15.79 9.30
CA SER A 119 -15.23 15.60 10.76
C SER A 119 -16.40 14.69 11.07
N LEU A 120 -16.17 13.68 11.90
CA LEU A 120 -17.23 12.81 12.43
C LEU A 120 -17.78 13.33 13.76
N GLY A 121 -17.29 14.47 14.25
CA GLY A 121 -17.64 15.00 15.57
C GLY A 121 -17.18 14.10 16.71
N ASP A 122 -17.62 14.42 17.90
CA ASP A 122 -17.45 13.61 19.09
C ASP A 122 -18.53 12.51 19.16
N LEU A 123 -18.45 11.61 20.12
CA LEU A 123 -19.43 10.51 20.25
C LEU A 123 -20.87 11.02 20.39
N ALA A 124 -21.07 12.14 21.12
CA ALA A 124 -22.39 12.75 21.27
C ALA A 124 -22.91 13.35 19.96
N ASP A 125 -22.07 14.05 19.22
CA ASP A 125 -22.41 14.62 17.92
C ASP A 125 -22.80 13.51 16.94
N ARG A 126 -22.01 12.44 16.92
CA ARG A 126 -22.27 11.27 16.07
C ARG A 126 -23.57 10.58 16.42
N ALA A 127 -23.89 10.43 17.72
CA ALA A 127 -25.14 9.82 18.16
C ALA A 127 -26.35 10.65 17.72
N ALA A 128 -26.30 11.97 17.88
CA ALA A 128 -27.35 12.87 17.44
C ALA A 128 -27.53 12.83 15.90
N TYR A 129 -26.45 12.82 15.17
CA TYR A 129 -26.48 12.69 13.72
C TYR A 129 -27.06 11.36 13.26
N ILE A 130 -26.66 10.24 13.83
CA ILE A 130 -27.18 8.90 13.47
C ILE A 130 -28.69 8.84 13.69
N GLU A 131 -29.20 9.42 14.78
CA GLU A 131 -30.62 9.45 15.08
C GLU A 131 -31.38 10.30 14.03
N ALA A 132 -30.89 11.50 13.72
CA ALA A 132 -31.49 12.36 12.70
C ALA A 132 -31.45 11.72 11.31
N LEU A 133 -30.32 11.09 10.95
CA LEU A 133 -30.17 10.36 9.70
C LEU A 133 -31.14 9.18 9.62
N ARG A 134 -31.30 8.43 10.70
CA ARG A 134 -32.27 7.32 10.78
C ARG A 134 -33.67 7.82 10.51
N GLN A 135 -34.11 8.85 11.22
CA GLN A 135 -35.45 9.43 11.05
C GLN A 135 -35.68 9.93 9.63
N TYR A 136 -34.68 10.59 9.03
CA TYR A 136 -34.72 11.04 7.64
C TYR A 136 -34.88 9.86 6.66
N LEU A 137 -34.06 8.82 6.79
CA LEU A 137 -34.08 7.65 5.90
C LEU A 137 -35.36 6.82 6.06
N GLU A 138 -35.88 6.70 7.29
CA GLU A 138 -37.16 6.04 7.57
C GLU A 138 -38.34 6.79 6.92
N SER A 139 -38.34 8.12 7.00
CA SER A 139 -39.39 8.95 6.37
C SER A 139 -39.41 8.85 4.84
N ARG A 140 -38.31 8.40 4.24
CA ARG A 140 -38.14 8.23 2.78
C ARG A 140 -37.93 6.76 2.38
N SER A 141 -38.31 5.85 3.25
CA SER A 141 -38.06 4.40 3.05
C SER A 141 -38.62 3.88 1.72
N ASP A 142 -39.76 4.40 1.25
CA ASP A 142 -40.37 3.98 -0.02
C ASP A 142 -39.51 4.32 -1.24
N GLU A 143 -38.60 5.28 -1.13
CA GLU A 143 -37.68 5.68 -2.19
C GLU A 143 -36.37 4.86 -2.20
N LEU A 144 -36.10 4.14 -1.09
CA LEU A 144 -34.88 3.35 -0.96
C LEU A 144 -35.00 1.96 -1.60
N SER A 145 -33.87 1.44 -2.08
CA SER A 145 -33.76 0.04 -2.50
C SER A 145 -33.93 -0.91 -1.32
N ASP A 146 -34.32 -2.16 -1.57
CA ASP A 146 -34.52 -3.16 -0.51
C ASP A 146 -33.22 -3.43 0.27
N GLU A 147 -32.07 -3.37 -0.41
CA GLU A 147 -30.78 -3.52 0.26
C GLU A 147 -30.43 -2.30 1.13
N ALA A 148 -30.78 -1.08 0.69
CA ALA A 148 -30.61 0.12 1.50
C ALA A 148 -31.51 0.08 2.74
N LYS A 149 -32.77 -0.41 2.62
CA LYS A 149 -33.68 -0.65 3.75
C LYS A 149 -33.10 -1.66 4.74
N ALA A 150 -32.54 -2.78 4.25
CA ALA A 150 -31.91 -3.79 5.09
C ALA A 150 -30.63 -3.24 5.78
N THR A 151 -29.91 -2.34 5.10
CA THR A 151 -28.72 -1.67 5.64
C THR A 151 -29.10 -0.65 6.70
N LEU A 152 -30.16 0.14 6.50
CA LEU A 152 -30.71 1.12 7.45
C LEU A 152 -30.98 0.50 8.81
N GLN A 153 -31.54 -0.70 8.86
CA GLN A 153 -31.85 -1.40 10.11
C GLN A 153 -30.60 -1.75 10.92
N ARG A 154 -29.46 -1.95 10.27
CA ARG A 154 -28.20 -2.32 10.90
C ARG A 154 -27.31 -1.12 11.20
N ASN A 155 -27.09 -0.27 10.19
CA ASN A 155 -26.23 0.90 10.31
C ASN A 155 -26.66 1.98 9.31
N PRO A 156 -27.36 3.04 9.74
CA PRO A 156 -27.81 4.13 8.87
C PRO A 156 -26.70 4.80 8.07
N LEU A 157 -25.51 4.95 8.65
CA LEU A 157 -24.35 5.57 7.98
C LEU A 157 -23.95 4.83 6.72
N ARG A 158 -24.11 3.51 6.68
CA ARG A 158 -23.77 2.69 5.50
C ARG A 158 -24.73 2.87 4.32
N VAL A 159 -25.91 3.45 4.55
CA VAL A 159 -26.83 3.80 3.45
C VAL A 159 -26.23 4.92 2.59
N LEU A 160 -25.45 5.82 3.20
CA LEU A 160 -24.77 6.91 2.49
C LEU A 160 -23.73 6.40 1.47
N ASP A 161 -23.20 5.19 1.65
CA ASP A 161 -22.27 4.54 0.73
C ASP A 161 -22.96 3.87 -0.47
N SER A 162 -24.30 3.92 -0.56
CA SER A 162 -25.03 3.28 -1.65
C SER A 162 -24.66 3.86 -3.00
N LYS A 163 -24.21 2.99 -3.91
CA LYS A 163 -23.90 3.35 -5.32
C LYS A 163 -25.10 3.16 -6.26
N ARG A 164 -26.26 2.75 -5.75
CA ARG A 164 -27.44 2.48 -6.54
C ARG A 164 -28.09 3.78 -7.00
N ALA A 165 -28.50 3.81 -8.28
CA ALA A 165 -29.14 5.00 -8.86
C ALA A 165 -30.44 5.38 -8.13
N GLN A 166 -31.20 4.39 -7.63
CA GLN A 166 -32.42 4.58 -6.87
C GLN A 166 -32.18 5.35 -5.57
N ASP A 167 -31.10 5.02 -4.84
CA ASP A 167 -30.82 5.59 -3.51
C ASP A 167 -30.21 7.00 -3.58
N LYS A 168 -29.59 7.34 -4.74
CA LYS A 168 -28.86 8.61 -4.90
C LYS A 168 -29.64 9.86 -4.49
N PRO A 169 -30.91 10.06 -4.89
CA PRO A 169 -31.65 11.27 -4.51
C PRO A 169 -31.85 11.38 -2.99
N VAL A 170 -32.07 10.24 -2.32
CA VAL A 170 -32.23 10.19 -0.87
C VAL A 170 -30.92 10.48 -0.17
N VAL A 171 -29.82 9.89 -0.64
CA VAL A 171 -28.46 10.08 -0.11
C VAL A 171 -28.01 11.54 -0.26
N ILE A 172 -28.25 12.16 -1.43
CA ILE A 172 -27.87 13.58 -1.67
C ILE A 172 -28.64 14.53 -0.75
N GLY A 173 -29.90 14.24 -0.44
CA GLY A 173 -30.73 15.06 0.44
C GLY A 173 -30.60 14.76 1.94
N ALA A 174 -29.72 13.83 2.32
CA ALA A 174 -29.54 13.46 3.72
C ALA A 174 -28.88 14.58 4.53
N PRO A 175 -29.24 14.72 5.82
CA PRO A 175 -28.53 15.63 6.72
C PRO A 175 -27.05 15.28 6.77
N THR A 176 -26.21 16.29 7.00
CA THR A 176 -24.77 16.11 7.11
C THR A 176 -24.30 16.16 8.55
N ILE A 177 -23.24 15.45 8.89
CA ILE A 177 -22.67 15.49 10.24
C ILE A 177 -22.26 16.91 10.66
N ALA A 178 -21.91 17.78 9.70
CA ALA A 178 -21.51 19.16 9.97
C ALA A 178 -22.60 20.00 10.68
N GLU A 179 -23.86 19.62 10.52
CA GLU A 179 -25.02 20.28 11.17
C GLU A 179 -25.12 19.95 12.67
N PHE A 180 -24.49 18.84 13.08
CA PHE A 180 -24.58 18.27 14.45
C PHE A 180 -23.30 18.46 15.26
N LEU A 181 -22.24 19.02 14.67
CA LEU A 181 -20.99 19.23 15.37
C LEU A 181 -21.18 20.21 16.55
N SER A 182 -20.68 19.81 17.72
CA SER A 182 -20.47 20.70 18.85
C SER A 182 -19.53 21.86 18.49
N ASP A 183 -19.59 22.93 19.28
CA ASP A 183 -18.70 24.08 19.06
C ASP A 183 -17.21 23.67 19.17
N GLU A 184 -16.90 22.71 20.07
CA GLU A 184 -15.55 22.19 20.23
C GLU A 184 -15.11 21.38 19.02
N ALA A 185 -15.93 20.44 18.52
CA ALA A 185 -15.63 19.66 17.34
C ALA A 185 -15.51 20.54 16.07
N ARG A 186 -16.35 21.58 15.98
CA ARG A 186 -16.30 22.58 14.90
C ARG A 186 -15.01 23.41 14.96
N ALA A 187 -14.60 23.87 16.15
CA ALA A 187 -13.37 24.62 16.33
C ALA A 187 -12.14 23.77 16.01
N HIS A 188 -12.13 22.50 16.45
CA HIS A 188 -11.09 21.54 16.11
C HIS A 188 -10.94 21.39 14.60
N PHE A 189 -12.04 21.07 13.88
CA PHE A 189 -12.02 20.89 12.44
C PHE A 189 -11.62 22.17 11.69
N SER A 190 -12.10 23.32 12.13
CA SER A 190 -11.70 24.62 11.57
C SER A 190 -10.19 24.85 11.69
N THR A 191 -9.57 24.45 12.81
CA THR A 191 -8.12 24.54 12.99
C THR A 191 -7.37 23.59 12.04
N VAL A 192 -7.88 22.36 11.87
CA VAL A 192 -7.30 21.41 10.89
C VAL A 192 -7.32 22.01 9.48
N ILE A 193 -8.46 22.55 9.05
CA ILE A 193 -8.62 23.17 7.74
C ILE A 193 -7.66 24.34 7.56
N ALA A 194 -7.58 25.25 8.54
CA ALA A 194 -6.66 26.38 8.52
C ALA A 194 -5.18 25.92 8.45
N GLY A 195 -4.84 24.83 9.12
CA GLY A 195 -3.50 24.22 9.07
C GLY A 195 -3.16 23.65 7.69
N LEU A 196 -4.10 22.95 7.04
CA LEU A 196 -3.91 22.46 5.67
C LEU A 196 -3.74 23.62 4.67
N ASP A 197 -4.53 24.69 4.82
CA ASP A 197 -4.40 25.91 4.01
C ASP A 197 -3.03 26.57 4.21
N ALA A 198 -2.56 26.65 5.44
CA ALA A 198 -1.23 27.24 5.76
C ALA A 198 -0.09 26.41 5.12
N LEU A 199 -0.22 25.09 5.06
CA LEU A 199 0.73 24.21 4.39
C LEU A 199 0.52 24.11 2.87
N LYS A 200 -0.54 24.75 2.34
CA LYS A 200 -0.94 24.70 0.92
C LYS A 200 -1.20 23.27 0.42
N ILE A 201 -1.68 22.40 1.29
CA ILE A 201 -2.10 21.06 0.91
C ILE A 201 -3.51 21.14 0.35
N PRO A 202 -3.73 20.78 -0.92
CA PRO A 202 -5.07 20.80 -1.52
C PRO A 202 -5.95 19.69 -0.92
N TYR A 203 -7.18 20.03 -0.59
CA TYR A 203 -8.14 19.07 -0.03
C TYR A 203 -9.56 19.33 -0.56
N THR A 204 -10.41 18.33 -0.37
CA THR A 204 -11.86 18.43 -0.60
C THR A 204 -12.58 18.01 0.68
N ILE A 205 -13.48 18.85 1.20
CA ILE A 205 -14.37 18.47 2.30
C ILE A 205 -15.44 17.55 1.70
N ASN A 206 -15.49 16.30 2.20
CA ASN A 206 -16.48 15.32 1.75
C ASN A 206 -17.36 14.90 2.94
N ALA A 207 -18.55 15.49 3.06
CA ALA A 207 -19.50 15.23 4.13
C ALA A 207 -19.96 13.75 4.18
N GLY A 208 -19.86 13.02 3.08
CA GLY A 208 -20.16 11.58 3.03
C GLY A 208 -18.98 10.69 3.42
N LEU A 209 -17.78 11.25 3.68
CA LEU A 209 -16.62 10.46 4.08
C LEU A 209 -16.84 9.87 5.47
N VAL A 210 -17.05 8.56 5.50
CA VAL A 210 -17.05 7.72 6.70
C VAL A 210 -15.93 6.69 6.56
N ARG A 211 -15.45 6.14 7.69
CA ARG A 211 -14.37 5.15 7.66
C ARG A 211 -14.92 3.75 7.92
N GLY A 212 -14.18 2.73 7.47
CA GLY A 212 -14.55 1.33 7.63
C GLY A 212 -14.46 0.78 9.05
N LEU A 213 -13.93 1.56 10.01
CA LEU A 213 -13.74 1.20 11.40
C LEU A 213 -14.47 2.23 12.28
N ASP A 214 -15.17 1.76 13.31
CA ASP A 214 -16.09 2.59 14.09
C ASP A 214 -15.42 3.44 15.17
N TYR A 215 -14.16 3.23 15.46
CA TYR A 215 -13.42 3.95 16.51
C TYR A 215 -13.05 5.40 16.14
N TYR A 216 -13.20 5.80 14.87
CA TYR A 216 -12.85 7.16 14.44
C TYR A 216 -13.81 8.21 15.00
N GLN A 217 -13.24 9.34 15.40
CA GLN A 217 -13.89 10.54 15.91
C GLN A 217 -13.24 11.78 15.30
N ARG A 218 -13.89 12.94 15.37
CA ARG A 218 -13.37 14.22 14.88
C ARG A 218 -12.80 14.09 13.46
N THR A 219 -11.53 14.39 13.25
CA THR A 219 -10.90 14.40 11.93
C THR A 219 -10.80 13.01 11.33
N VAL A 220 -11.32 12.86 10.10
CA VAL A 220 -11.06 11.71 9.23
C VAL A 220 -10.62 12.17 7.86
N PHE A 221 -9.78 11.39 7.22
CA PHE A 221 -9.27 11.71 5.89
C PHE A 221 -8.97 10.47 5.05
N GLU A 222 -8.95 10.67 3.75
CA GLU A 222 -8.67 9.62 2.78
C GLU A 222 -7.86 10.18 1.60
N PHE A 223 -6.82 9.48 1.21
CA PHE A 223 -6.07 9.73 -0.02
C PHE A 223 -6.62 8.85 -1.12
N VAL A 224 -7.11 9.47 -2.18
CA VAL A 224 -7.79 8.82 -3.30
C VAL A 224 -6.99 9.04 -4.57
N SER A 225 -6.59 7.97 -5.24
CA SER A 225 -5.99 8.09 -6.58
C SER A 225 -7.08 8.18 -7.63
N THR A 226 -7.03 9.23 -8.44
CA THR A 226 -7.93 9.43 -9.58
C THR A 226 -7.43 8.76 -10.86
N SER A 227 -6.23 8.18 -10.84
CA SER A 227 -5.66 7.41 -11.95
C SER A 227 -6.09 5.94 -11.96
N LEU A 228 -6.72 5.46 -10.88
CA LEU A 228 -7.16 4.07 -10.76
C LEU A 228 -8.60 3.90 -11.26
N ASP A 229 -8.79 3.06 -12.29
CA ASP A 229 -10.11 2.68 -12.85
C ASP A 229 -10.80 1.56 -12.06
N SER A 230 -10.49 1.38 -10.79
CA SER A 230 -11.05 0.34 -9.95
C SER A 230 -12.17 0.87 -9.04
N ALA A 231 -13.01 -0.04 -8.53
CA ALA A 231 -13.99 0.31 -7.50
C ALA A 231 -13.31 0.75 -6.17
N GLN A 232 -11.99 0.57 -6.06
CA GLN A 232 -11.16 0.83 -4.88
C GLN A 232 -10.06 1.83 -5.23
N THR A 233 -10.39 3.11 -5.16
CA THR A 233 -9.48 4.22 -5.50
C THR A 233 -8.72 4.78 -4.31
N ALA A 234 -9.13 4.44 -3.07
CA ALA A 234 -8.44 4.85 -1.86
C ALA A 234 -7.07 4.16 -1.73
N VAL A 235 -5.99 4.92 -1.78
CA VAL A 235 -4.61 4.46 -1.60
C VAL A 235 -4.14 4.56 -0.15
N GLY A 236 -4.87 5.31 0.69
CA GLY A 236 -4.60 5.42 2.11
C GLY A 236 -5.63 6.25 2.83
N GLY A 237 -5.52 6.34 4.13
CA GLY A 237 -6.35 7.20 4.93
C GLY A 237 -6.23 6.94 6.42
N GLY A 238 -6.82 7.81 7.21
CA GLY A 238 -6.70 7.77 8.64
C GLY A 238 -7.70 8.68 9.33
N GLY A 239 -7.35 9.05 10.54
CA GLY A 239 -8.15 9.96 11.36
C GLY A 239 -7.81 9.86 12.84
N ARG A 240 -8.59 10.57 13.64
CA ARG A 240 -8.48 10.61 15.11
C ARG A 240 -9.33 9.51 15.74
N TYR A 241 -8.85 8.94 16.85
CA TYR A 241 -9.50 7.82 17.56
C TYR A 241 -9.24 7.90 19.07
N ASP A 242 -9.82 8.88 19.75
CA ASP A 242 -9.47 9.24 21.14
C ASP A 242 -9.90 8.19 22.19
N GLY A 243 -10.88 7.31 21.91
CA GLY A 243 -11.35 6.28 22.82
C GLY A 243 -10.66 4.92 22.71
N LEU A 244 -9.91 4.65 21.63
CA LEU A 244 -9.46 3.29 21.30
C LEU A 244 -8.51 2.68 22.36
N VAL A 245 -7.61 3.47 22.93
CA VAL A 245 -6.69 2.98 23.97
C VAL A 245 -7.44 2.59 25.24
N GLU A 246 -8.47 3.36 25.62
CA GLU A 246 -9.33 3.08 26.78
C GLU A 246 -10.16 1.81 26.54
N ASP A 247 -10.74 1.63 25.37
CA ASP A 247 -11.47 0.42 24.97
C ASP A 247 -10.60 -0.84 25.08
N LEU A 248 -9.29 -0.69 24.86
CA LEU A 248 -8.30 -1.75 25.00
C LEU A 248 -7.78 -1.93 26.44
N GLY A 249 -8.34 -1.20 27.41
CA GLY A 249 -8.02 -1.30 28.84
C GLY A 249 -6.82 -0.44 29.26
N GLY A 250 -6.43 0.51 28.43
CA GLY A 250 -5.42 1.53 28.75
C GLY A 250 -6.04 2.77 29.43
N PRO A 251 -5.23 3.80 29.70
CA PRO A 251 -5.74 5.11 30.11
C PRO A 251 -6.41 5.82 28.96
N ALA A 252 -7.35 6.75 29.22
CA ALA A 252 -7.88 7.65 28.22
C ALA A 252 -6.73 8.39 27.52
N THR A 253 -6.53 8.08 26.25
CA THR A 253 -5.37 8.55 25.47
C THR A 253 -5.82 8.87 24.06
N PRO A 254 -5.81 10.15 23.66
CA PRO A 254 -6.14 10.53 22.30
C PRO A 254 -5.12 9.98 21.31
N GLY A 255 -5.60 9.62 20.14
CA GLY A 255 -4.76 9.08 19.08
C GLY A 255 -5.16 9.59 17.70
N VAL A 256 -4.18 9.72 16.82
CA VAL A 256 -4.37 10.04 15.41
C VAL A 256 -3.30 9.31 14.58
N GLY A 257 -3.70 8.80 13.42
CA GLY A 257 -2.77 8.09 12.55
C GLY A 257 -3.34 7.85 11.16
N PHE A 258 -2.53 7.22 10.33
CA PHE A 258 -2.95 6.76 9.01
C PHE A 258 -2.34 5.41 8.65
N ALA A 259 -2.97 4.74 7.70
CA ALA A 259 -2.45 3.59 6.99
C ALA A 259 -2.50 3.83 5.47
N LEU A 260 -1.39 3.61 4.79
CA LEU A 260 -1.26 3.67 3.33
C LEU A 260 -1.12 2.25 2.79
N GLY A 261 -1.93 1.89 1.80
CA GLY A 261 -1.89 0.59 1.15
C GLY A 261 -0.76 0.52 0.12
N ILE A 262 0.25 -0.32 0.36
CA ILE A 262 1.42 -0.44 -0.53
C ILE A 262 0.98 -0.95 -1.90
N ASP A 263 0.19 -2.03 -1.94
CA ASP A 263 -0.27 -2.63 -3.20
C ASP A 263 -1.01 -1.62 -4.09
N ARG A 264 -1.92 -0.82 -3.51
CA ARG A 264 -2.68 0.19 -4.26
C ARG A 264 -1.82 1.38 -4.66
N THR A 265 -0.87 1.77 -3.82
CA THR A 265 0.10 2.82 -4.15
C THR A 265 0.95 2.40 -5.34
N LEU A 266 1.41 1.14 -5.40
CA LEU A 266 2.15 0.61 -6.55
C LEU A 266 1.29 0.62 -7.82
N LEU A 267 0.02 0.21 -7.74
CA LEU A 267 -0.90 0.29 -8.88
C LEU A 267 -1.09 1.74 -9.38
N ALA A 268 -1.15 2.71 -8.46
CA ALA A 268 -1.20 4.14 -8.83
C ALA A 268 0.11 4.59 -9.50
N CYS A 269 1.27 4.15 -8.97
CA CYS A 269 2.58 4.41 -9.57
C CYS A 269 2.69 3.83 -10.98
N ASP A 270 2.22 2.60 -11.18
CA ASP A 270 2.19 1.97 -12.51
C ASP A 270 1.27 2.73 -13.46
N SER A 271 0.07 3.14 -12.99
CA SER A 271 -0.89 3.91 -13.80
C SER A 271 -0.38 5.29 -14.21
N GLU A 272 0.46 5.92 -13.38
CA GLU A 272 1.09 7.22 -13.65
C GLU A 272 2.50 7.11 -14.23
N GLU A 273 2.99 5.88 -14.46
CA GLU A 273 4.32 5.60 -15.02
C GLU A 273 5.46 6.29 -14.24
N VAL A 274 5.29 6.49 -12.92
CA VAL A 274 6.27 7.21 -12.08
C VAL A 274 7.56 6.42 -11.85
N PHE A 275 7.49 5.09 -11.89
CA PHE A 275 8.65 4.23 -11.86
C PHE A 275 8.92 3.66 -13.25
N ASN A 276 9.85 4.28 -13.95
CA ASN A 276 10.35 3.67 -15.18
C ASN A 276 11.25 2.49 -14.82
N MET A 277 10.62 1.38 -14.44
CA MET A 277 11.29 0.09 -14.33
C MET A 277 11.52 -0.38 -15.75
N GLY A 278 12.58 0.14 -16.36
CA GLY A 278 13.07 -0.41 -17.65
C GLY A 278 13.06 -1.93 -17.54
N SER A 279 12.75 -2.62 -18.64
CA SER A 279 12.88 -4.08 -18.69
C SER A 279 14.23 -4.45 -18.07
N PRO A 280 14.30 -5.46 -17.18
CA PRO A 280 15.58 -5.86 -16.60
C PRO A 280 16.56 -6.12 -17.76
N GLU A 281 17.48 -5.18 -17.95
CA GLU A 281 18.45 -5.28 -19.02
C GLU A 281 19.43 -6.39 -18.64
N ILE A 282 19.46 -7.44 -19.43
CA ILE A 282 20.52 -8.43 -19.38
C ILE A 282 21.71 -7.83 -20.11
N ASP A 283 22.81 -7.62 -19.40
CA ASP A 283 24.04 -7.08 -20.01
C ASP A 283 24.62 -8.08 -21.02
N ALA A 284 24.68 -9.36 -20.66
CA ALA A 284 25.22 -10.40 -21.52
C ALA A 284 24.45 -11.72 -21.42
N PHE A 285 24.32 -12.41 -22.56
CA PHE A 285 23.82 -13.78 -22.63
C PHE A 285 24.91 -14.69 -23.13
N ILE A 286 25.27 -15.75 -22.39
CA ILE A 286 26.34 -16.67 -22.76
C ILE A 286 25.77 -17.85 -23.54
N VAL A 287 26.34 -18.03 -24.76
CA VAL A 287 26.07 -19.11 -25.69
C VAL A 287 27.26 -20.04 -25.68
N ASP A 288 27.11 -21.24 -25.15
CA ASP A 288 28.17 -22.26 -25.07
C ASP A 288 27.69 -23.52 -25.76
N VAL A 289 28.43 -23.92 -26.80
CA VAL A 289 28.14 -25.15 -27.57
C VAL A 289 29.21 -26.23 -27.39
N VAL A 290 30.01 -26.10 -26.32
CA VAL A 290 31.03 -27.09 -25.96
C VAL A 290 30.45 -28.02 -24.89
N ASP A 291 30.47 -27.60 -23.63
CA ASP A 291 30.05 -28.44 -22.48
C ASP A 291 29.24 -27.68 -21.42
N GLY A 292 29.08 -26.39 -21.56
CA GLY A 292 28.39 -25.49 -20.62
C GLY A 292 29.21 -25.11 -19.38
N MET A 293 30.41 -25.69 -19.19
CA MET A 293 31.24 -25.37 -18.01
C MET A 293 31.90 -24.01 -18.15
N SER A 294 32.30 -23.64 -19.37
CA SER A 294 32.82 -22.31 -19.65
C SER A 294 31.76 -21.24 -19.45
N ALA A 295 30.52 -21.49 -19.88
CA ALA A 295 29.41 -20.58 -19.62
C ALA A 295 29.11 -20.43 -18.13
N LEU A 296 29.18 -21.51 -17.37
CA LEU A 296 28.97 -21.44 -15.91
C LEU A 296 30.02 -20.56 -15.24
N ARG A 297 31.30 -20.80 -15.51
CA ARG A 297 32.42 -20.06 -14.94
C ARG A 297 32.35 -18.56 -15.30
N LEU A 298 32.18 -18.24 -16.59
CA LEU A 298 32.10 -16.86 -17.03
C LEU A 298 30.85 -16.15 -16.49
N SER A 299 29.72 -16.86 -16.36
CA SER A 299 28.52 -16.28 -15.72
C SER A 299 28.79 -15.86 -14.27
N ASP A 300 29.52 -16.70 -13.52
CA ASP A 300 29.85 -16.39 -12.12
C ASP A 300 30.84 -15.23 -12.02
N GLU A 301 31.88 -15.23 -12.84
CA GLU A 301 32.88 -14.16 -12.90
C GLU A 301 32.26 -12.80 -13.27
N LEU A 302 31.44 -12.75 -14.31
CA LEU A 302 30.80 -11.52 -14.75
C LEU A 302 29.76 -11.02 -13.73
N ARG A 303 29.02 -11.93 -13.08
CA ARG A 303 28.08 -11.56 -12.00
C ARG A 303 28.82 -11.04 -10.77
N ALA A 304 29.99 -11.59 -10.44
CA ALA A 304 30.84 -11.05 -9.37
C ALA A 304 31.34 -9.64 -9.69
N ALA A 305 31.62 -9.36 -10.97
CA ALA A 305 31.96 -8.03 -11.46
C ALA A 305 30.76 -7.06 -11.55
N GLY A 306 29.52 -7.50 -11.20
CA GLY A 306 28.33 -6.67 -11.13
C GLY A 306 27.44 -6.67 -12.37
N PHE A 307 27.79 -7.43 -13.42
CA PHE A 307 26.97 -7.53 -14.63
C PHE A 307 25.76 -8.43 -14.44
N THR A 308 24.67 -8.11 -15.15
CA THR A 308 23.47 -8.96 -15.23
C THR A 308 23.67 -9.95 -16.38
N VAL A 309 23.86 -11.22 -16.04
CA VAL A 309 24.21 -12.26 -17.01
C VAL A 309 23.27 -13.45 -16.93
N ASP A 310 22.84 -13.94 -18.09
CA ASP A 310 22.14 -15.21 -18.25
C ASP A 310 22.89 -16.11 -19.25
N ARG A 311 22.53 -17.38 -19.31
CA ARG A 311 23.18 -18.35 -20.20
C ARG A 311 22.20 -19.38 -20.74
N ALA A 312 22.60 -20.05 -21.80
CA ALA A 312 21.88 -21.20 -22.31
C ALA A 312 22.07 -22.46 -21.46
N TYR A 313 21.10 -23.34 -21.53
CA TYR A 313 21.06 -24.62 -20.83
C TYR A 313 20.77 -25.76 -21.81
N ASP A 314 20.91 -27.01 -21.35
CA ASP A 314 20.51 -28.23 -22.04
C ASP A 314 21.34 -28.60 -23.31
N GLY A 315 22.56 -28.06 -23.46
CA GLY A 315 23.44 -28.40 -24.59
C GLY A 315 22.83 -28.19 -25.98
N ARG A 316 21.98 -27.16 -26.14
CA ARG A 316 21.26 -26.87 -27.38
C ARG A 316 22.21 -26.37 -28.48
N SER A 317 21.79 -26.51 -29.74
CA SER A 317 22.57 -26.00 -30.86
C SER A 317 22.79 -24.48 -30.81
N MET A 318 23.90 -23.99 -31.40
CA MET A 318 24.23 -22.56 -31.54
C MET A 318 23.01 -21.72 -31.96
N LYS A 319 22.31 -22.15 -33.02
CA LYS A 319 21.16 -21.45 -33.55
C LYS A 319 20.03 -21.34 -32.53
N SER A 320 19.80 -22.39 -31.72
CA SER A 320 18.76 -22.38 -30.69
C SER A 320 19.13 -21.47 -29.53
N GLN A 321 20.38 -21.50 -29.08
CA GLN A 321 20.88 -20.65 -28.01
C GLN A 321 20.87 -19.18 -28.41
N MET A 322 21.32 -18.83 -29.62
CA MET A 322 21.27 -17.45 -30.14
C MET A 322 19.85 -16.91 -30.23
N LYS A 323 18.87 -17.75 -30.59
CA LYS A 323 17.45 -17.35 -30.56
C LYS A 323 16.95 -17.03 -29.16
N VAL A 324 17.48 -17.69 -28.13
CA VAL A 324 17.16 -17.36 -26.74
C VAL A 324 17.85 -16.06 -26.33
N ALA A 325 19.12 -15.87 -26.70
CA ALA A 325 19.86 -14.63 -26.48
C ALA A 325 19.12 -13.41 -27.06
N ASP A 326 18.67 -13.48 -28.31
CA ASP A 326 17.89 -12.41 -28.94
C ASP A 326 16.58 -12.10 -28.19
N ARG A 327 15.91 -13.13 -27.67
CA ARG A 327 14.64 -12.96 -26.94
C ARG A 327 14.81 -12.48 -25.51
N SER A 328 16.00 -12.68 -24.93
CA SER A 328 16.30 -12.31 -23.56
C SER A 328 16.39 -10.79 -23.35
N GLY A 329 16.52 -10.02 -24.42
CA GLY A 329 16.80 -8.58 -24.36
C GLY A 329 18.23 -8.25 -23.94
N ALA A 330 19.15 -9.24 -23.97
CA ALA A 330 20.55 -9.01 -23.66
C ALA A 330 21.19 -8.02 -24.67
N ARG A 331 22.09 -7.17 -24.18
CA ARG A 331 22.84 -6.24 -25.03
C ARG A 331 23.86 -6.95 -25.90
N VAL A 332 24.54 -7.94 -25.33
CA VAL A 332 25.53 -8.74 -26.06
C VAL A 332 25.30 -10.23 -25.88
N ALA A 333 25.69 -11.02 -26.88
CA ALA A 333 25.89 -12.46 -26.80
C ALA A 333 27.37 -12.78 -26.67
N ILE A 334 27.76 -13.57 -25.68
CA ILE A 334 29.12 -14.10 -25.53
C ILE A 334 29.10 -15.55 -26.01
N ILE A 335 29.79 -15.81 -27.10
CA ILE A 335 29.72 -17.09 -27.81
C ILE A 335 31.01 -17.87 -27.56
N ILE A 336 30.87 -19.14 -27.16
CA ILE A 336 31.97 -20.07 -26.94
C ILE A 336 31.70 -21.32 -27.77
N GLY A 337 32.46 -21.45 -28.83
CA GLY A 337 32.57 -22.65 -29.65
C GLY A 337 33.83 -23.45 -29.30
N PRO A 338 34.07 -24.60 -29.98
CA PRO A 338 35.27 -25.41 -29.76
C PRO A 338 36.55 -24.63 -29.97
N ASP A 339 36.64 -23.82 -31.06
CA ASP A 339 37.82 -23.04 -31.40
C ASP A 339 38.10 -21.94 -30.35
N GLU A 340 37.04 -21.25 -29.89
CA GLU A 340 37.16 -20.25 -28.82
C GLU A 340 37.58 -20.87 -27.50
N ALA A 341 37.04 -22.04 -27.15
CA ALA A 341 37.40 -22.75 -25.92
C ALA A 341 38.86 -23.20 -25.95
N GLU A 342 39.37 -23.74 -27.06
CA GLU A 342 40.77 -24.16 -27.22
C GLU A 342 41.72 -22.96 -27.14
N ALA A 343 41.35 -21.83 -27.75
CA ALA A 343 42.16 -20.60 -27.77
C ALA A 343 42.05 -19.76 -26.49
N GLY A 344 41.16 -20.10 -25.52
CA GLY A 344 40.92 -19.29 -24.34
C GLY A 344 40.22 -17.95 -24.63
N ASN A 345 39.53 -17.88 -25.74
CA ASN A 345 38.82 -16.69 -26.25
C ASN A 345 37.30 -16.85 -26.12
N CYS A 346 36.55 -15.81 -26.44
CA CYS A 346 35.13 -15.83 -26.74
C CYS A 346 34.81 -14.83 -27.84
N THR A 347 33.76 -15.07 -28.60
CA THR A 347 33.22 -14.09 -29.54
C THR A 347 32.14 -13.28 -28.85
N VAL A 348 32.32 -11.96 -28.74
CA VAL A 348 31.35 -11.03 -28.19
C VAL A 348 30.60 -10.37 -29.35
N ARG A 349 29.29 -10.58 -29.40
CA ARG A 349 28.40 -10.01 -30.43
C ARG A 349 27.43 -9.02 -29.80
N ASN A 350 27.44 -7.78 -30.25
CA ASN A 350 26.42 -6.79 -29.93
C ASN A 350 25.11 -7.19 -30.63
N LEU A 351 24.05 -7.43 -29.85
CA LEU A 351 22.77 -7.89 -30.40
C LEU A 351 21.96 -6.77 -31.06
N MET A 352 22.30 -5.49 -30.79
CA MET A 352 21.64 -4.33 -31.38
C MET A 352 22.24 -3.97 -32.73
N THR A 353 23.60 -3.94 -32.85
CA THR A 353 24.30 -3.52 -34.05
C THR A 353 24.76 -4.70 -34.92
N SER A 354 24.75 -5.90 -34.36
CA SER A 354 25.33 -7.13 -34.97
C SER A 354 26.85 -7.12 -35.13
N ASP A 355 27.54 -6.09 -34.61
CA ASP A 355 29.01 -6.08 -34.59
C ASP A 355 29.53 -7.19 -33.69
N GLN A 356 30.67 -7.78 -34.06
CA GLN A 356 31.28 -8.81 -33.24
C GLN A 356 32.80 -8.68 -33.18
N SER A 357 33.37 -9.08 -32.04
CA SER A 357 34.81 -9.08 -31.79
C SER A 357 35.21 -10.35 -31.06
N ILE A 358 36.45 -10.80 -31.31
CA ILE A 358 37.05 -11.89 -30.53
C ILE A 358 37.77 -11.27 -29.33
N VAL A 359 37.49 -11.78 -28.14
CA VAL A 359 38.01 -11.25 -26.88
C VAL A 359 38.63 -12.39 -26.07
N VAL A 360 39.79 -12.16 -25.50
CA VAL A 360 40.40 -13.09 -24.55
C VAL A 360 39.54 -13.15 -23.29
N GLN A 361 39.20 -14.33 -22.80
CA GLN A 361 38.28 -14.48 -21.65
C GLN A 361 38.75 -13.68 -20.43
N ALA A 362 40.07 -13.59 -20.18
CA ALA A 362 40.62 -12.79 -19.07
C ALA A 362 40.35 -11.26 -19.18
N GLU A 363 40.07 -10.75 -20.40
CA GLU A 363 39.80 -9.34 -20.66
C GLU A 363 38.27 -9.05 -20.78
N LEU A 364 37.45 -10.08 -20.66
CA LEU A 364 36.02 -10.00 -20.95
C LEU A 364 35.29 -9.00 -20.06
N VAL A 365 35.64 -8.93 -18.76
CA VAL A 365 35.08 -7.96 -17.81
C VAL A 365 35.30 -6.52 -18.29
N THR A 366 36.53 -6.18 -18.64
CA THR A 366 36.91 -4.84 -19.14
C THR A 366 36.23 -4.52 -20.48
N HIS A 367 36.22 -5.52 -21.38
CA HIS A 367 35.56 -5.36 -22.67
C HIS A 367 34.06 -5.16 -22.55
N LEU A 368 33.39 -5.91 -21.69
CA LEU A 368 31.96 -5.76 -21.44
C LEU A 368 31.64 -4.40 -20.81
N ALA A 369 32.45 -3.93 -19.86
CA ALA A 369 32.32 -2.59 -19.28
C ALA A 369 32.39 -1.48 -20.34
N SER A 370 33.22 -1.63 -21.39
CA SER A 370 33.31 -0.65 -22.46
C SER A 370 32.04 -0.57 -23.32
N ILE A 371 31.24 -1.65 -23.39
CA ILE A 371 30.02 -1.72 -24.20
C ILE A 371 28.78 -1.30 -23.39
N VAL A 372 28.66 -1.80 -22.16
CA VAL A 372 27.44 -1.64 -21.35
C VAL A 372 27.58 -0.64 -20.19
N GLY A 373 28.78 -0.07 -20.00
CA GLY A 373 29.15 0.81 -18.90
C GLY A 373 29.68 0.04 -17.69
N GLU A 374 30.40 0.77 -16.84
CA GLU A 374 30.93 0.21 -15.57
C GLU A 374 29.78 -0.21 -14.65
N ARG A 375 29.96 -1.33 -13.96
CA ARG A 375 29.04 -1.86 -12.97
C ARG A 375 29.71 -1.87 -11.60
N ASN A 376 28.93 -1.66 -10.55
CA ASN A 376 29.42 -1.80 -9.19
C ASN A 376 29.56 -3.29 -8.85
N PRO A 377 30.77 -3.77 -8.53
CA PRO A 377 30.95 -5.16 -8.09
C PRO A 377 30.01 -5.45 -6.91
N ARG A 378 29.44 -6.64 -6.86
CA ARG A 378 28.67 -7.06 -5.68
C ARG A 378 29.57 -6.95 -4.45
N ARG A 379 29.20 -6.11 -3.49
CA ARG A 379 29.86 -6.12 -2.18
C ARG A 379 29.67 -7.51 -1.58
N ASN A 380 30.76 -8.26 -1.42
CA ASN A 380 30.77 -9.42 -0.53
C ASN A 380 30.41 -8.89 0.86
N THR A 381 29.13 -8.98 1.24
CA THR A 381 28.74 -8.87 2.64
C THR A 381 29.30 -10.11 3.34
N GLN A 382 30.43 -9.91 4.04
CA GLN A 382 30.94 -10.84 5.06
C GLN A 382 29.96 -10.92 6.21
#